data_61e69d03548b35e39008ac197664c8b4
#
_entry.id   61e69d03548b35e39008ac197664c8b4
#
_cell.length_a   1.000
_cell.length_b   1.000
_cell.length_c   1.000
_cell.angle_alpha   90.00
_cell.angle_beta   90.00
_cell.angle_gamma   90.00
#
_symmetry.space_group_name_H-M   'P 1'
#
loop_
_entity.id
_entity.type
_entity.pdbx_description
1 polymer ?
#
loop_
_entity_poly.entity_id
_entity_poly.type
_entity_poly.pdbx_seq_one_letter_code
_entity_poly.pdbx_strand_id
1 'polypeptide(L)'
;MKDSYLFLAKGFEEVEALTAVDVLRRAGIPVKTVSITDVLQVEGAHNITVTADCLFSDTNFESAPWLILPGGMPGATNLHEYAPLNELLLKQASSHRGIAAICASPAIILSPIGLLRGRKATCYPGMEDNAGGAEWTGMPVVADKH
;
A
#
# COMPACT_ATOMS: atom_id res chain seq x y z
N MET A 1 21.19 -1.51 -2.80
CA MET A 1 19.85 -1.92 -2.28
C MET A 1 18.84 -1.75 -3.41
N LYS A 2 17.84 -2.63 -3.49
CA LYS A 2 16.76 -2.49 -4.48
C LYS A 2 15.67 -1.56 -3.95
N ASP A 3 14.99 -0.85 -4.87
CA ASP A 3 13.91 0.07 -4.50
C ASP A 3 12.68 -0.66 -3.96
N SER A 4 12.13 -0.17 -2.87
CA SER A 4 10.75 -0.43 -2.43
C SER A 4 9.82 0.60 -3.07
N TYR A 5 8.52 0.31 -3.11
CA TYR A 5 7.57 1.18 -3.81
C TYR A 5 6.36 1.47 -2.95
N LEU A 6 6.01 2.74 -2.84
CA LEU A 6 4.78 3.22 -2.18
C LEU A 6 3.83 3.76 -3.23
N PHE A 7 2.61 3.23 -3.28
CA PHE A 7 1.63 3.55 -4.32
C PHE A 7 0.72 4.69 -3.92
N LEU A 8 0.54 5.63 -4.84
CA LEU A 8 -0.30 6.81 -4.67
C LEU A 8 -1.47 6.79 -5.65
N ALA A 9 -2.67 6.95 -5.11
CA ALA A 9 -3.89 7.22 -5.87
C ALA A 9 -4.56 8.49 -5.35
N LYS A 10 -5.41 9.12 -6.15
CA LYS A 10 -6.17 10.29 -5.69
C LYS A 10 -6.90 9.98 -4.38
N GLY A 11 -6.75 10.85 -3.40
CA GLY A 11 -7.34 10.69 -2.08
C GLY A 11 -6.49 9.86 -1.10
N PHE A 12 -5.20 9.62 -1.39
CA PHE A 12 -4.30 9.02 -0.42
C PHE A 12 -4.14 9.92 0.82
N GLU A 13 -3.87 9.31 1.98
CA GLU A 13 -3.59 10.08 3.21
C GLU A 13 -2.14 10.60 3.18
N GLU A 14 -2.00 11.92 3.15
CA GLU A 14 -0.71 12.60 2.99
C GLU A 14 0.25 12.28 4.13
N VAL A 15 -0.23 12.31 5.37
CA VAL A 15 0.61 12.05 6.54
C VAL A 15 1.14 10.62 6.53
N GLU A 16 0.31 9.64 6.21
CA GLU A 16 0.71 8.22 6.18
C GLU A 16 1.73 7.94 5.08
N ALA A 17 1.47 8.42 3.87
CA ALA A 17 2.35 8.20 2.73
C ALA A 17 3.69 8.90 2.90
N LEU A 18 3.68 10.20 3.21
CA LEU A 18 4.90 11.01 3.25
C LEU A 18 5.74 10.70 4.49
N THR A 19 5.14 10.38 5.63
CA THR A 19 5.87 9.94 6.82
C THR A 19 6.62 8.65 6.53
N ALA A 20 5.99 7.66 5.91
CA ALA A 20 6.64 6.41 5.56
C ALA A 20 7.82 6.63 4.61
N VAL A 21 7.63 7.44 3.56
CA VAL A 21 8.69 7.77 2.60
C VAL A 21 9.84 8.51 3.26
N ASP A 22 9.56 9.55 4.05
CA ASP A 22 10.58 10.36 4.73
C ASP A 22 11.42 9.51 5.69
N VAL A 23 10.77 8.72 6.54
CA VAL A 23 11.45 7.88 7.53
C VAL A 23 12.34 6.83 6.85
N LEU A 24 11.84 6.16 5.82
CA LEU A 24 12.62 5.16 5.08
C LEU A 24 13.83 5.80 4.39
N ARG A 25 13.65 6.94 3.74
CA ARG A 25 14.76 7.66 3.07
C ARG A 25 15.80 8.15 4.07
N ARG A 26 15.40 8.67 5.23
CA ARG A 26 16.32 9.03 6.33
C ARG A 26 17.12 7.85 6.84
N ALA A 27 16.51 6.65 6.85
CA ALA A 27 17.18 5.41 7.24
C ALA A 27 18.09 4.83 6.14
N GLY A 28 18.21 5.49 4.98
CA GLY A 28 18.99 5.00 3.84
C GLY A 28 18.34 3.84 3.10
N ILE A 29 17.06 3.58 3.34
CA ILE A 29 16.28 2.55 2.65
C ILE A 29 15.65 3.16 1.40
N PRO A 30 16.02 2.70 0.19
CA PRO A 30 15.50 3.29 -1.03
C PRO A 30 14.00 2.98 -1.19
N VAL A 31 13.21 4.03 -1.36
CA VAL A 31 11.79 3.96 -1.64
C VAL A 31 11.40 4.99 -2.69
N LYS A 32 10.58 4.57 -3.65
CA LYS A 32 10.00 5.42 -4.70
C LYS A 32 8.49 5.49 -4.52
N THR A 33 7.95 6.67 -4.74
CA THR A 33 6.50 6.88 -4.84
C THR A 33 6.04 6.61 -6.26
N VAL A 34 4.91 5.94 -6.41
CA VAL A 34 4.38 5.47 -7.68
C VAL A 34 2.98 6.02 -7.90
N SER A 35 2.76 6.76 -8.98
CA SER A 35 1.40 7.11 -9.42
C SER A 35 0.78 5.94 -10.19
N ILE A 36 -0.45 5.58 -9.85
CA ILE A 36 -1.22 4.56 -10.60
C ILE A 36 -1.94 5.14 -11.82
N THR A 37 -1.82 6.44 -12.07
CA THR A 37 -2.40 7.12 -13.23
C THR A 37 -1.35 7.35 -14.31
N ASP A 38 -1.70 8.06 -15.37
CA ASP A 38 -0.83 8.43 -16.48
C ASP A 38 -0.06 9.74 -16.24
N VAL A 39 -0.23 10.36 -15.07
CA VAL A 39 0.48 11.58 -14.65
C VAL A 39 1.17 11.39 -13.30
N LEU A 40 2.29 12.09 -13.11
CA LEU A 40 3.06 11.99 -11.87
C LEU A 40 2.40 12.73 -10.69
N GLN A 41 1.58 13.75 -10.96
CA GLN A 41 0.90 14.53 -9.92
C GLN A 41 -0.28 13.75 -9.37
N VAL A 42 -0.28 13.56 -8.06
CA VAL A 42 -1.35 12.85 -7.33
C VAL A 42 -1.83 13.74 -6.19
N GLU A 43 -3.13 14.04 -6.16
CA GLU A 43 -3.76 14.82 -5.09
C GLU A 43 -4.20 13.90 -3.95
N GLY A 44 -3.78 14.21 -2.74
CA GLY A 44 -4.17 13.52 -1.53
C GLY A 44 -5.57 13.90 -1.03
N ALA A 45 -6.00 13.24 0.05
CA ALA A 45 -7.30 13.43 0.67
C ALA A 45 -7.54 14.84 1.20
N HIS A 46 -6.49 15.59 1.50
CA HIS A 46 -6.52 16.95 2.03
C HIS A 46 -6.05 17.99 1.01
N ASN A 47 -6.21 17.68 -0.29
CA ASN A 47 -5.91 18.59 -1.41
C ASN A 47 -4.43 18.99 -1.51
N ILE A 48 -3.52 18.18 -1.00
CA ILE A 48 -2.09 18.37 -1.17
C ILE A 48 -1.63 17.52 -2.36
N THR A 49 -1.14 18.16 -3.40
CA THR A 49 -0.62 17.47 -4.58
C THR A 49 0.84 17.12 -4.39
N VAL A 50 1.17 15.86 -4.64
CA VAL A 50 2.53 15.32 -4.60
C VAL A 50 2.93 14.89 -6.00
N THR A 51 4.16 15.14 -6.38
CA THR A 51 4.75 14.58 -7.60
C THR A 51 5.37 13.23 -7.26
N ALA A 52 4.82 12.15 -7.81
CA ALA A 52 5.38 10.81 -7.67
C ALA A 52 6.74 10.69 -8.40
N ASP A 53 7.59 9.77 -7.93
CA ASP A 53 8.90 9.54 -8.54
C ASP A 53 8.77 8.83 -9.90
N CYS A 54 7.74 7.99 -10.07
CA CYS A 54 7.51 7.25 -11.32
C CYS A 54 6.04 6.90 -11.54
N LEU A 55 5.73 6.49 -12.78
CA LEU A 55 4.42 5.93 -13.14
C LEU A 55 4.42 4.41 -12.96
N PHE A 56 3.28 3.85 -12.60
CA PHE A 56 3.10 2.39 -12.52
C PHE A 56 3.40 1.73 -13.86
N SER A 57 2.91 2.30 -14.96
CA SER A 57 3.07 1.77 -16.32
C SER A 57 4.53 1.65 -16.78
N ASP A 58 5.40 2.50 -16.25
CA ASP A 58 6.80 2.62 -16.69
C ASP A 58 7.79 1.92 -15.72
N THR A 59 7.28 1.20 -14.72
CA THR A 59 8.09 0.67 -13.64
C THR A 59 8.08 -0.86 -13.62
N ASN A 60 9.27 -1.47 -13.50
CA ASN A 60 9.39 -2.90 -13.25
C ASN A 60 9.53 -3.17 -11.74
N PHE A 61 8.57 -3.90 -11.19
CA PHE A 61 8.49 -4.21 -9.75
C PHE A 61 9.05 -5.60 -9.38
N GLU A 62 9.59 -6.37 -10.34
CA GLU A 62 9.96 -7.79 -10.12
C GLU A 62 10.98 -8.02 -9.01
N SER A 63 11.78 -7.02 -8.71
CA SER A 63 12.80 -7.15 -7.67
C SER A 63 12.51 -6.33 -6.41
N ALA A 64 11.32 -5.76 -6.30
CA ALA A 64 10.93 -4.92 -5.18
C ALA A 64 10.96 -5.71 -3.86
N PRO A 65 11.72 -5.30 -2.84
CA PRO A 65 11.66 -5.95 -1.54
C PRO A 65 10.33 -5.71 -0.84
N TRP A 66 9.78 -4.50 -0.95
CA TRP A 66 8.52 -4.12 -0.32
C TRP A 66 7.61 -3.35 -1.27
N LEU A 67 6.32 -3.66 -1.20
CA LEU A 67 5.22 -2.86 -1.75
C LEU A 67 4.44 -2.26 -0.60
N ILE A 68 4.22 -0.95 -0.62
CA ILE A 68 3.70 -0.19 0.52
C ILE A 68 2.41 0.54 0.10
N LEU A 69 1.36 0.37 0.90
CA LEU A 69 0.03 0.87 0.64
C LEU A 69 -0.38 1.85 1.75
N PRO A 70 -0.40 3.16 1.50
CA PRO A 70 -0.94 4.12 2.43
C PRO A 70 -2.46 4.00 2.49
N GLY A 71 -3.07 4.55 3.53
CA GLY A 71 -4.51 4.66 3.64
C GLY A 71 -5.06 5.92 2.98
N GLY A 72 -6.14 6.42 3.55
CA GLY A 72 -6.92 7.53 3.02
C GLY A 72 -8.09 7.06 2.16
N MET A 73 -9.17 7.83 2.19
CA MET A 73 -10.35 7.59 1.37
C MET A 73 -10.61 8.81 0.49
N PRO A 74 -10.88 8.64 -0.80
CA PRO A 74 -11.05 7.38 -1.51
C PRO A 74 -9.75 6.72 -2.01
N GLY A 75 -8.56 7.13 -1.53
CA GLY A 75 -7.28 6.63 -1.99
C GLY A 75 -7.16 5.10 -1.95
N ALA A 76 -7.51 4.47 -0.82
CA ALA A 76 -7.48 3.02 -0.68
C ALA A 76 -8.46 2.33 -1.66
N THR A 77 -9.66 2.88 -1.85
CA THR A 77 -10.62 2.37 -2.83
C THR A 77 -10.07 2.49 -4.26
N ASN A 78 -9.49 3.64 -4.60
CA ASN A 78 -8.90 3.85 -5.93
C ASN A 78 -7.71 2.91 -6.19
N LEU A 79 -6.89 2.62 -5.19
CA LEU A 79 -5.84 1.61 -5.29
C LEU A 79 -6.42 0.22 -5.53
N HIS A 80 -7.46 -0.16 -4.79
CA HIS A 80 -8.12 -1.46 -4.93
C HIS A 80 -8.78 -1.65 -6.29
N GLU A 81 -9.39 -0.60 -6.84
CA GLU A 81 -10.03 -0.64 -8.16
C GLU A 81 -9.03 -0.72 -9.32
N TYR A 82 -7.76 -0.47 -9.06
CA TYR A 82 -6.71 -0.58 -10.08
C TYR A 82 -6.21 -2.03 -10.19
N ALA A 83 -6.81 -2.79 -11.09
CA ALA A 83 -6.54 -4.22 -11.26
C ALA A 83 -5.05 -4.60 -11.40
N PRO A 84 -4.20 -3.84 -12.13
CA PRO A 84 -2.78 -4.18 -12.23
C PRO A 84 -2.05 -4.18 -10.88
N LEU A 85 -2.46 -3.33 -9.93
CA LEU A 85 -1.89 -3.34 -8.58
C LEU A 85 -2.29 -4.61 -7.82
N ASN A 86 -3.54 -5.04 -7.92
CA ASN A 86 -3.99 -6.27 -7.27
C ASN A 86 -3.21 -7.49 -7.78
N GLU A 87 -2.99 -7.59 -9.09
CA GLU A 87 -2.17 -8.64 -9.71
C GLU A 87 -0.73 -8.61 -9.20
N LEU A 88 -0.15 -7.39 -9.10
CA LEU A 88 1.19 -7.19 -8.56
C LEU A 88 1.29 -7.63 -7.10
N LEU A 89 0.31 -7.30 -6.26
CA LEU A 89 0.28 -7.69 -4.85
C LEU A 89 0.18 -9.22 -4.69
N LEU A 90 -0.64 -9.89 -5.48
CA LEU A 90 -0.74 -11.34 -5.49
C LEU A 90 0.59 -12.00 -5.90
N LYS A 91 1.25 -11.47 -6.94
CA LYS A 91 2.58 -11.91 -7.38
C LYS A 91 3.65 -11.68 -6.31
N GLN A 92 3.60 -10.54 -5.63
CA GLN A 92 4.52 -10.20 -4.53
C GLN A 92 4.41 -11.21 -3.39
N ALA A 93 3.19 -11.49 -2.96
CA ALA A 93 2.90 -12.45 -1.89
C ALA A 93 3.33 -13.88 -2.26
N SER A 94 3.04 -14.33 -3.49
CA SER A 94 3.46 -15.65 -3.96
C SER A 94 4.98 -15.82 -4.07
N SER A 95 5.68 -14.70 -4.20
CA SER A 95 7.16 -14.66 -4.21
C SER A 95 7.77 -14.48 -2.81
N HIS A 96 6.95 -14.53 -1.75
CA HIS A 96 7.37 -14.35 -0.35
C HIS A 96 8.11 -13.04 -0.10
N ARG A 97 7.73 -11.97 -0.78
CA ARG A 97 8.28 -10.62 -0.59
C ARG A 97 7.31 -9.73 0.19
N GLY A 98 7.86 -8.70 0.82
CA GLY A 98 7.12 -7.88 1.76
C GLY A 98 5.98 -7.05 1.15
N ILE A 99 4.88 -7.00 1.87
CA ILE A 99 3.77 -6.07 1.64
C ILE A 99 3.49 -5.36 2.96
N ALA A 100 3.42 -4.04 2.92
CA ALA A 100 3.05 -3.22 4.07
C ALA A 100 1.80 -2.40 3.73
N ALA A 101 0.85 -2.36 4.65
CA ALA A 101 -0.37 -1.59 4.48
C ALA A 101 -0.76 -0.94 5.82
N ILE A 102 -1.29 0.28 5.74
CA ILE A 102 -1.68 1.05 6.92
C ILE A 102 -3.12 1.56 6.80
N CYS A 103 -3.74 1.80 7.94
CA CYS A 103 -5.05 2.45 8.07
C CYS A 103 -6.16 1.66 7.36
N ALA A 104 -6.80 2.23 6.33
CA ALA A 104 -7.86 1.57 5.57
C ALA A 104 -7.36 0.44 4.67
N SER A 105 -6.11 0.49 4.24
CA SER A 105 -5.62 -0.35 3.15
C SER A 105 -5.58 -1.85 3.44
N PRO A 106 -5.28 -2.34 4.65
CA PRO A 106 -5.41 -3.76 4.94
C PRO A 106 -6.84 -4.30 4.69
N ALA A 107 -7.85 -3.55 5.12
CA ALA A 107 -9.26 -3.96 4.98
C ALA A 107 -9.79 -3.73 3.55
N ILE A 108 -9.44 -2.61 2.91
CA ILE A 108 -10.01 -2.21 1.61
C ILE A 108 -9.26 -2.87 0.44
N ILE A 109 -7.96 -3.14 0.58
CA ILE A 109 -7.15 -3.66 -0.52
C ILE A 109 -6.79 -5.14 -0.30
N LEU A 110 -6.13 -5.47 0.82
CA LEU A 110 -5.54 -6.80 1.01
C LEU A 110 -6.59 -7.86 1.34
N SER A 111 -7.59 -7.53 2.15
CA SER A 111 -8.64 -8.46 2.55
C SER A 111 -9.48 -8.95 1.35
N PRO A 112 -10.02 -8.05 0.47
CA PRO A 112 -10.85 -8.48 -0.65
C PRO A 112 -10.15 -9.36 -1.67
N ILE A 113 -8.83 -9.20 -1.85
CA ILE A 113 -8.04 -10.04 -2.77
C ILE A 113 -7.51 -11.32 -2.12
N GLY A 114 -7.90 -11.60 -0.87
CA GLY A 114 -7.62 -12.85 -0.18
C GLY A 114 -6.24 -12.94 0.48
N LEU A 115 -5.45 -11.87 0.49
CA LEU A 115 -4.08 -11.89 1.04
C LEU A 115 -4.02 -11.99 2.56
N LEU A 116 -5.10 -11.67 3.26
CA LEU A 116 -5.16 -11.74 4.73
C LEU A 116 -5.82 -13.02 5.25
N ARG A 117 -6.27 -13.92 4.39
CA ARG A 117 -6.93 -15.16 4.82
C ARG A 117 -6.01 -16.00 5.70
N GLY A 118 -6.48 -16.27 6.94
CA GLY A 118 -5.73 -17.03 7.93
C GLY A 118 -4.50 -16.34 8.49
N ARG A 119 -4.41 -15.01 8.32
CA ARG A 119 -3.32 -14.18 8.82
C ARG A 119 -3.80 -13.22 9.89
N LYS A 120 -2.91 -12.91 10.83
CA LYS A 120 -3.12 -11.80 11.76
C LYS A 120 -2.92 -10.47 11.05
N ALA A 121 -3.84 -9.54 11.30
CA ALA A 121 -3.81 -8.22 10.69
C ALA A 121 -4.38 -7.15 11.63
N THR A 122 -4.15 -5.90 11.29
CA THR A 122 -4.78 -4.74 11.89
C THR A 122 -5.15 -3.74 10.80
N CYS A 123 -6.12 -2.88 11.06
CA CYS A 123 -6.53 -1.81 10.16
C CYS A 123 -7.11 -0.63 10.95
N TYR A 124 -7.60 0.37 10.25
CA TYR A 124 -8.33 1.46 10.88
C TYR A 124 -9.54 0.92 11.66
N PRO A 125 -9.71 1.29 12.94
CA PRO A 125 -10.79 0.78 13.77
C PRO A 125 -12.18 0.98 13.14
N GLY A 126 -12.97 -0.08 13.09
CA GLY A 126 -14.30 -0.08 12.48
C GLY A 126 -14.33 -0.46 11.00
N MET A 127 -13.18 -0.69 10.37
CA MET A 127 -13.08 -1.16 8.98
C MET A 127 -12.86 -2.67 8.87
N GLU A 128 -12.73 -3.37 9.99
CA GLU A 128 -12.56 -4.82 10.01
C GLU A 128 -13.74 -5.49 9.33
N ASP A 129 -13.45 -6.36 8.37
CA ASP A 129 -14.45 -7.22 7.75
C ASP A 129 -14.18 -8.69 8.08
N ASN A 130 -15.22 -9.51 8.10
CA ASN A 130 -15.11 -10.94 8.35
C ASN A 130 -15.07 -11.77 7.06
N ALA A 131 -15.29 -11.16 5.90
CA ALA A 131 -15.41 -11.87 4.64
C ALA A 131 -14.06 -12.35 4.11
N GLY A 132 -13.00 -11.57 4.36
CA GLY A 132 -11.63 -11.87 3.91
C GLY A 132 -10.91 -12.94 4.71
N GLY A 133 -11.45 -13.39 5.85
CA GLY A 133 -10.85 -14.44 6.69
C GLY A 133 -9.60 -14.01 7.45
N ALA A 134 -9.40 -12.72 7.66
CA ALA A 134 -8.33 -12.18 8.50
C ALA A 134 -8.64 -12.37 9.99
N GLU A 135 -7.60 -12.59 10.78
CA GLU A 135 -7.67 -12.48 12.24
C GLU A 135 -7.31 -11.05 12.66
N TRP A 136 -8.33 -10.20 12.85
CA TRP A 136 -8.14 -8.81 13.24
C TRP A 136 -7.77 -8.72 14.72
N THR A 137 -6.58 -8.20 15.02
CA THR A 137 -6.05 -8.20 16.39
C THR A 137 -6.30 -6.90 17.15
N GLY A 138 -6.60 -5.80 16.47
CA GLY A 138 -6.70 -4.47 17.07
C GLY A 138 -5.37 -3.90 17.62
N MET A 139 -4.26 -4.59 17.39
CA MET A 139 -2.94 -4.12 17.81
C MET A 139 -2.47 -2.96 16.91
N PRO A 140 -1.64 -2.03 17.44
CA PRO A 140 -1.12 -0.91 16.65
C PRO A 140 -0.33 -1.34 15.41
N VAL A 141 0.43 -2.43 15.52
CA VAL A 141 1.24 -3.01 14.43
C VAL A 141 1.15 -4.52 14.49
N VAL A 142 0.99 -5.14 13.34
CA VAL A 142 1.02 -6.60 13.18
C VAL A 142 1.98 -6.96 12.06
N ALA A 143 2.88 -7.88 12.32
CA ALA A 143 3.69 -8.54 11.30
C ALA A 143 3.36 -10.03 11.31
N ASP A 144 2.91 -10.55 10.18
CA ASP A 144 2.55 -11.96 10.01
C ASP A 144 3.16 -12.50 8.71
N LYS A 145 4.27 -13.21 8.88
CA LYS A 145 5.06 -13.82 7.79
C LYS A 145 5.63 -12.76 6.83
N HIS A 146 5.13 -12.67 5.62
CA HIS A 146 5.71 -11.80 4.55
C HIS A 146 4.76 -10.69 4.20
#